data_2d50650847ec8400da8b22164cea6de0
#
_entry.id   2d50650847ec8400da8b22164cea6de0
#
_cell.length_a   1.000
_cell.length_b   1.000
_cell.length_c   1.000
_cell.angle_alpha   90.00
_cell.angle_beta   90.00
_cell.angle_gamma   90.00
#
_symmetry.space_group_name_H-M   'P 1'
#
loop_
_entity.id
_entity.type
_entity.pdbx_description
1 polymer ?
#
loop_
_entity_poly.entity_id
_entity_poly.type
_entity_poly.pdbx_seq_one_letter_code
_entity_poly.pdbx_strand_id
1 'polypeptide(L)'
;RDLFLKNEINFKYFKGNILNEFQEVTKNDGTPFKVFTPFWRTAEQKYLGLPPAKNYIVKKKDKAKSFFKNSIEPKNILPKKDWYKKFDKYWKISENDSKKILNELIESKIKDYGTTRDIPSVEGTSKLSPYIKHGQIHVASIWKKCSEIKSKGIGYRKYINELGWRE
;
A
#
# COMPACT_ATOMS: atom_id res chain seq x y z
N ARG A 1 -15.78 -16.10 6.08
CA ARG A 1 -15.92 -16.83 4.80
C ARG A 1 -16.86 -17.98 4.94
N ASP A 2 -16.62 -18.91 5.85
CA ASP A 2 -17.42 -20.13 6.03
C ASP A 2 -18.88 -19.82 6.43
N LEU A 3 -19.09 -18.78 7.25
CA LEU A 3 -20.43 -18.32 7.61
C LEU A 3 -21.23 -17.86 6.38
N PHE A 4 -20.62 -17.14 5.44
CA PHE A 4 -21.27 -16.70 4.20
C PHE A 4 -21.60 -17.88 3.29
N LEU A 5 -20.65 -18.82 3.15
CA LEU A 5 -20.88 -20.03 2.35
C LEU A 5 -22.00 -20.89 2.93
N LYS A 6 -22.04 -21.05 4.27
CA LYS A 6 -23.08 -21.80 4.97
C LYS A 6 -24.49 -21.21 4.79
N ASN A 7 -24.58 -19.89 4.61
CA ASN A 7 -25.85 -19.19 4.42
C ASN A 7 -26.12 -18.84 2.96
N GLU A 8 -25.39 -19.44 2.01
CA GLU A 8 -25.56 -19.23 0.56
C GLU A 8 -25.46 -17.75 0.14
N ILE A 9 -24.72 -16.95 0.92
CA ILE A 9 -24.52 -15.53 0.64
C ILE A 9 -23.40 -15.37 -0.38
N ASN A 10 -23.72 -14.83 -1.53
CA ASN A 10 -22.72 -14.44 -2.54
C ASN A 10 -21.84 -13.33 -1.97
N PHE A 11 -20.56 -13.60 -1.82
CA PHE A 11 -19.59 -12.60 -1.41
C PHE A 11 -18.35 -12.64 -2.30
N LYS A 12 -17.70 -11.51 -2.42
CA LYS A 12 -16.41 -11.37 -3.12
C LYS A 12 -15.49 -10.55 -2.25
N TYR A 13 -14.29 -11.05 -2.03
CA TYR A 13 -13.25 -10.26 -1.39
C TYR A 13 -12.17 -9.90 -2.40
N PHE A 14 -11.47 -8.82 -2.10
CA PHE A 14 -10.39 -8.30 -2.94
C PHE A 14 -9.16 -8.13 -2.09
N LYS A 15 -7.98 -8.35 -2.68
CA LYS A 15 -6.72 -8.03 -2.02
C LYS A 15 -6.73 -6.56 -1.59
N GLY A 16 -6.42 -6.32 -0.34
CA GLY A 16 -6.32 -4.98 0.22
C GLY A 16 -5.00 -4.31 -0.13
N ASN A 17 -4.29 -3.84 0.87
CA ASN A 17 -3.03 -3.11 0.70
C ASN A 17 -1.78 -3.99 0.86
N ILE A 18 -1.88 -5.28 0.60
CA ILE A 18 -0.80 -6.28 0.64
C ILE A 18 -0.53 -6.87 -0.75
N LEU A 19 0.67 -7.43 -0.95
CA LEU A 19 1.06 -8.08 -2.19
C LEU A 19 0.51 -9.50 -2.29
N ASN A 20 0.63 -10.25 -1.21
CA ASN A 20 0.18 -11.64 -1.14
C ASN A 20 -0.78 -11.83 0.02
N GLU A 21 -1.85 -12.60 -0.17
CA GLU A 21 -2.67 -13.05 0.94
C GLU A 21 -1.91 -14.10 1.77
N PHE A 22 -2.20 -14.19 3.07
CA PHE A 22 -1.46 -15.09 3.97
C PHE A 22 -1.55 -16.56 3.56
N GLN A 23 -2.63 -16.98 2.89
CA GLN A 23 -2.78 -18.34 2.39
C GLN A 23 -1.92 -18.61 1.14
N GLU A 24 -1.49 -17.57 0.44
CA GLU A 24 -0.68 -17.71 -0.78
C GLU A 24 0.79 -17.99 -0.47
N VAL A 25 1.25 -17.63 0.74
CA VAL A 25 2.66 -17.75 1.15
C VAL A 25 2.80 -18.64 2.38
N THR A 26 2.79 -19.94 2.13
CA THR A 26 2.95 -20.97 3.15
C THR A 26 4.17 -21.82 2.86
N LYS A 27 4.65 -22.58 3.85
CA LYS A 27 5.62 -23.65 3.67
C LYS A 27 4.98 -24.82 2.89
N ASN A 28 5.79 -25.80 2.54
CA ASN A 28 5.31 -26.99 1.83
C ASN A 28 4.29 -27.82 2.62
N ASP A 29 4.35 -27.75 3.94
CA ASP A 29 3.39 -28.40 4.86
C ASP A 29 2.12 -27.59 5.09
N GLY A 30 1.95 -26.46 4.38
CA GLY A 30 0.79 -25.55 4.53
C GLY A 30 0.86 -24.62 5.74
N THR A 31 1.88 -24.74 6.60
CA THR A 31 2.02 -23.88 7.78
C THR A 31 2.64 -22.52 7.43
N PRO A 32 2.37 -21.46 8.22
CA PRO A 32 2.96 -20.13 7.98
C PRO A 32 4.46 -20.13 8.31
N PHE A 33 5.18 -19.22 7.67
CA PHE A 33 6.56 -18.93 8.03
C PHE A 33 6.64 -18.20 9.35
N LYS A 34 7.66 -18.50 10.15
CA LYS A 34 7.95 -17.82 11.43
C LYS A 34 9.11 -16.84 11.35
N VAL A 35 9.86 -16.86 10.24
CA VAL A 35 11.06 -16.05 10.05
C VAL A 35 10.96 -15.30 8.72
N PHE A 36 11.37 -14.04 8.71
CA PHE A 36 11.24 -13.14 7.57
C PHE A 36 11.95 -13.64 6.31
N THR A 37 13.21 -14.03 6.38
CA THR A 37 14.02 -14.34 5.21
C THR A 37 13.43 -15.45 4.33
N PRO A 38 13.05 -16.63 4.85
CA PRO A 38 12.41 -17.66 4.02
C PRO A 38 10.99 -17.25 3.59
N PHE A 39 10.25 -16.54 4.43
CA PHE A 39 8.95 -15.97 4.06
C PHE A 39 9.10 -15.07 2.83
N TRP A 40 9.95 -14.05 2.93
CA TRP A 40 10.07 -13.04 1.88
C TRP A 40 10.61 -13.64 0.57
N ARG A 41 11.57 -14.54 0.62
CA ARG A 41 12.05 -15.26 -0.57
C ARG A 41 10.91 -15.97 -1.31
N THR A 42 10.03 -16.62 -0.58
CA THR A 42 8.87 -17.32 -1.16
C THR A 42 7.82 -16.32 -1.64
N ALA A 43 7.51 -15.29 -0.86
CA ALA A 43 6.54 -14.28 -1.21
C ALA A 43 6.93 -13.51 -2.48
N GLU A 44 8.19 -13.11 -2.58
CA GLU A 44 8.73 -12.39 -3.74
C GLU A 44 8.63 -13.23 -5.02
N GLN A 45 8.92 -14.53 -4.95
CA GLN A 45 8.80 -15.43 -6.08
C GLN A 45 7.34 -15.70 -6.50
N LYS A 46 6.44 -15.80 -5.53
CA LYS A 46 5.02 -16.05 -5.78
C LYS A 46 4.27 -14.80 -6.26
N TYR A 47 4.80 -13.62 -6.01
CA TYR A 47 4.17 -12.40 -6.45
C TYR A 47 4.36 -12.19 -7.95
N LEU A 48 3.38 -12.62 -8.72
CA LEU A 48 3.38 -12.57 -10.19
C LEU A 48 2.95 -11.21 -10.77
N GLY A 49 2.95 -10.16 -9.94
CA GLY A 49 2.65 -8.82 -10.45
C GLY A 49 1.22 -8.68 -10.96
N LEU A 50 0.23 -8.92 -10.12
CA LEU A 50 -1.14 -8.55 -10.46
C LEU A 50 -1.17 -7.08 -10.88
N PRO A 51 -1.69 -6.75 -12.07
CA PRO A 51 -1.79 -5.37 -12.46
C PRO A 51 -2.61 -4.63 -11.41
N PRO A 52 -2.20 -3.42 -11.01
CA PRO A 52 -3.02 -2.60 -10.14
C PRO A 52 -4.41 -2.47 -10.76
N ALA A 53 -5.42 -2.43 -9.91
CA ALA A 53 -6.79 -2.25 -10.37
C ALA A 53 -6.87 -1.10 -11.37
N LYS A 54 -7.55 -1.30 -12.48
CA LYS A 54 -7.78 -0.24 -13.47
C LYS A 54 -8.48 0.92 -12.76
N ASN A 55 -8.00 2.14 -12.98
CA ASN A 55 -8.70 3.33 -12.53
C ASN A 55 -10.09 3.36 -13.19
N TYR A 56 -11.11 3.09 -12.40
CA TYR A 56 -12.48 3.31 -12.86
C TYR A 56 -12.79 4.79 -12.69
N ILE A 57 -12.92 5.50 -13.80
CA ILE A 57 -13.56 6.81 -13.78
C ILE A 57 -15.03 6.55 -13.51
N VAL A 58 -15.44 6.81 -12.28
CA VAL A 58 -16.89 6.83 -11.97
C VAL A 58 -17.47 7.99 -12.77
N LYS A 59 -18.10 7.68 -13.91
CA LYS A 59 -18.92 8.68 -14.59
C LYS A 59 -19.98 9.11 -13.57
N LYS A 60 -20.04 10.42 -13.28
CA LYS A 60 -21.11 11.01 -12.46
C LYS A 60 -22.44 10.53 -13.05
N LYS A 61 -22.96 9.43 -12.54
CA LYS A 61 -24.35 9.07 -12.76
C LYS A 61 -25.16 9.76 -11.68
N ASP A 62 -26.07 10.55 -12.19
CA ASP A 62 -27.25 11.10 -11.57
C ASP A 62 -27.43 10.91 -10.07
N LYS A 63 -27.57 12.06 -9.41
CA LYS A 63 -28.22 12.25 -8.12
C LYS A 63 -28.59 10.93 -7.44
N ALA A 64 -27.65 10.31 -6.78
CA ALA A 64 -27.98 9.31 -5.77
C ALA A 64 -28.90 10.02 -4.78
N LYS A 65 -30.20 9.99 -5.06
CA LYS A 65 -31.22 10.39 -4.10
C LYS A 65 -30.86 9.65 -2.82
N SER A 66 -30.62 10.39 -1.79
CA SER A 66 -30.08 10.02 -0.51
C SER A 66 -30.54 8.66 0.00
N PHE A 67 -29.84 7.60 -0.38
CA PHE A 67 -29.93 6.31 0.29
C PHE A 67 -29.38 6.39 1.73
N PHE A 68 -28.80 7.51 2.09
CA PHE A 68 -28.09 7.69 3.35
C PHE A 68 -28.83 8.66 4.27
N LYS A 69 -30.05 8.29 4.70
CA LYS A 69 -30.70 9.00 5.82
C LYS A 69 -29.82 9.08 7.09
N ASN A 70 -28.82 8.19 7.19
CA ASN A 70 -27.92 8.09 8.34
C ASN A 70 -26.44 8.34 7.96
N SER A 71 -26.16 9.10 6.91
CA SER A 71 -24.77 9.43 6.58
C SER A 71 -24.15 10.31 7.66
N ILE A 72 -22.97 9.90 8.13
CA ILE A 72 -22.17 10.71 9.04
C ILE A 72 -21.51 11.81 8.22
N GLU A 73 -21.80 13.07 8.58
CA GLU A 73 -21.10 14.20 7.98
C GLU A 73 -19.60 14.12 8.27
N PRO A 74 -18.71 14.27 7.26
CA PRO A 74 -17.27 14.17 7.45
C PRO A 74 -16.74 15.03 8.61
N LYS A 75 -17.31 16.20 8.83
CA LYS A 75 -16.96 17.09 9.95
C LYS A 75 -17.16 16.45 11.34
N ASN A 76 -18.05 15.47 11.47
CA ASN A 76 -18.33 14.80 12.74
C ASN A 76 -17.28 13.70 13.06
N ILE A 77 -16.45 13.36 12.09
CA ILE A 77 -15.34 12.38 12.25
C ILE A 77 -14.07 13.09 12.71
N LEU A 78 -13.95 14.39 12.40
CA LEU A 78 -12.76 15.15 12.75
C LEU A 78 -12.72 15.47 14.26
N PRO A 79 -11.52 15.54 14.86
CA PRO A 79 -11.37 15.97 16.24
C PRO A 79 -11.94 17.38 16.45
N LYS A 80 -12.57 17.63 17.61
CA LYS A 80 -13.07 18.96 17.97
C LYS A 80 -11.98 20.04 18.04
N LYS A 81 -10.75 19.63 18.38
CA LYS A 81 -9.57 20.52 18.43
C LYS A 81 -8.78 20.42 17.13
N ASP A 82 -8.35 21.54 16.60
CA ASP A 82 -7.69 21.68 15.30
C ASP A 82 -6.21 21.25 15.25
N TRP A 83 -5.76 20.43 16.19
CA TRP A 83 -4.36 20.00 16.26
C TRP A 83 -3.88 19.29 14.96
N TYR A 84 -4.78 18.59 14.27
CA TYR A 84 -4.47 17.87 13.05
C TYR A 84 -4.14 18.79 11.86
N LYS A 85 -4.61 20.04 11.86
CA LYS A 85 -4.30 21.02 10.79
C LYS A 85 -2.81 21.30 10.65
N LYS A 86 -2.02 21.08 11.71
CA LYS A 86 -0.57 21.22 11.65
C LYS A 86 0.09 20.21 10.71
N PHE A 87 -0.55 19.08 10.45
CA PHE A 87 -0.02 18.06 9.52
C PHE A 87 -0.10 18.49 8.07
N ASP A 88 -1.02 19.40 7.69
CA ASP A 88 -1.17 19.90 6.33
C ASP A 88 0.11 20.55 5.78
N LYS A 89 0.96 21.03 6.69
CA LYS A 89 2.28 21.57 6.35
C LYS A 89 3.26 20.49 5.85
N TYR A 90 3.13 19.27 6.35
CA TYR A 90 4.09 18.18 6.11
C TYR A 90 3.55 17.10 5.18
N TRP A 91 2.22 16.96 5.13
CA TRP A 91 1.57 15.88 4.40
C TRP A 91 0.53 16.42 3.43
N LYS A 92 0.67 16.03 2.17
CA LYS A 92 -0.34 16.29 1.13
C LYS A 92 -1.12 15.02 0.91
N ILE A 93 -2.45 15.07 1.11
CA ILE A 93 -3.32 13.90 1.16
C ILE A 93 -4.02 13.72 -0.18
N SER A 94 -3.34 13.14 -1.17
CA SER A 94 -3.98 12.76 -2.44
C SER A 94 -3.27 11.58 -3.12
N GLU A 95 -3.97 10.92 -4.03
CA GLU A 95 -3.37 9.91 -4.91
C GLU A 95 -2.27 10.51 -5.80
N ASN A 96 -2.45 11.74 -6.27
CA ASN A 96 -1.46 12.41 -7.11
C ASN A 96 -0.18 12.71 -6.33
N ASP A 97 -0.29 13.12 -5.07
CA ASP A 97 0.89 13.36 -4.24
C ASP A 97 1.62 12.06 -3.91
N SER A 98 0.91 10.97 -3.66
CA SER A 98 1.53 9.66 -3.47
C SER A 98 2.32 9.20 -4.71
N LYS A 99 1.81 9.46 -5.92
CA LYS A 99 2.51 9.17 -7.17
C LYS A 99 3.75 10.03 -7.37
N LYS A 100 3.70 11.33 -7.00
CA LYS A 100 4.87 12.21 -7.03
C LYS A 100 5.96 11.72 -6.09
N ILE A 101 5.59 11.37 -4.85
CA ILE A 101 6.51 10.83 -3.85
C ILE A 101 7.14 9.51 -4.34
N LEU A 102 6.37 8.64 -4.98
CA LEU A 102 6.90 7.41 -5.57
C LEU A 102 7.91 7.71 -6.69
N ASN A 103 7.61 8.65 -7.58
CA ASN A 103 8.54 9.04 -8.64
C ASN A 103 9.83 9.63 -8.06
N GLU A 104 9.73 10.52 -7.07
CA GLU A 104 10.89 11.07 -6.37
C GLU A 104 11.76 9.98 -5.72
N LEU A 105 11.14 8.98 -5.09
CA LEU A 105 11.88 7.83 -4.57
C LEU A 105 12.69 7.14 -5.65
N ILE A 106 12.05 6.83 -6.79
CA ILE A 106 12.67 6.07 -7.90
C ILE A 106 13.81 6.87 -8.55
N GLU A 107 13.60 8.16 -8.75
CA GLU A 107 14.53 9.02 -9.49
C GLU A 107 15.75 9.45 -8.67
N SER A 108 15.56 9.69 -7.38
CA SER A 108 16.59 10.34 -6.56
C SER A 108 17.02 9.59 -5.30
N LYS A 109 16.13 8.83 -4.65
CA LYS A 109 16.42 8.29 -3.30
C LYS A 109 16.75 6.79 -3.28
N ILE A 110 16.20 6.02 -4.22
CA ILE A 110 16.27 4.55 -4.12
C ILE A 110 17.71 4.01 -4.22
N LYS A 111 18.58 4.69 -4.93
CA LYS A 111 19.99 4.29 -5.08
C LYS A 111 20.70 4.25 -3.74
N ASP A 112 20.53 5.29 -2.93
CA ASP A 112 21.22 5.48 -1.66
C ASP A 112 20.32 5.11 -0.45
N TYR A 113 19.15 4.57 -0.72
CA TYR A 113 18.15 4.23 0.31
C TYR A 113 18.71 3.34 1.42
N GLY A 114 19.63 2.42 1.08
CA GLY A 114 20.21 1.50 2.05
C GLY A 114 21.04 2.18 3.15
N THR A 115 21.57 3.36 2.88
CA THR A 115 22.40 4.14 3.81
C THR A 115 21.64 5.32 4.40
N THR A 116 20.89 6.04 3.57
CA THR A 116 20.24 7.29 3.98
C THR A 116 19.02 7.09 4.87
N ARG A 117 18.34 5.94 4.76
CA ARG A 117 17.13 5.65 5.54
C ARG A 117 17.33 5.64 7.06
N ASP A 118 18.53 5.30 7.50
CA ASP A 118 18.88 5.15 8.92
C ASP A 118 19.43 6.45 9.53
N ILE A 119 19.53 7.52 8.72
CA ILE A 119 20.04 8.83 9.16
C ILE A 119 18.85 9.78 9.35
N PRO A 120 18.45 10.12 10.60
CA PRO A 120 17.24 10.93 10.86
C PRO A 120 17.29 12.35 10.27
N SER A 121 18.47 12.93 10.10
CA SER A 121 18.67 14.26 9.53
C SER A 121 18.57 14.29 8.00
N VAL A 122 18.49 13.13 7.35
CA VAL A 122 18.41 13.00 5.88
C VAL A 122 17.01 12.55 5.48
N GLU A 123 16.44 13.20 4.48
CA GLU A 123 15.15 12.79 3.87
C GLU A 123 15.31 11.52 2.99
N GLY A 124 15.89 10.47 3.58
CA GLY A 124 16.24 9.23 2.88
C GLY A 124 15.13 8.21 2.71
N THR A 125 13.97 8.42 3.36
CA THR A 125 12.83 7.49 3.28
C THR A 125 11.82 7.90 2.23
N SER A 126 11.00 6.94 1.78
CA SER A 126 9.94 7.21 0.79
C SER A 126 8.75 7.98 1.34
N LYS A 127 8.53 7.91 2.66
CA LYS A 127 7.32 8.45 3.32
C LYS A 127 5.98 7.95 2.72
N LEU A 128 5.99 6.79 2.03
CA LEU A 128 4.79 6.23 1.38
C LEU A 128 3.88 5.45 2.33
N SER A 129 4.34 5.09 3.52
CA SER A 129 3.57 4.24 4.44
C SER A 129 2.18 4.77 4.80
N PRO A 130 1.96 6.07 5.07
CA PRO A 130 0.62 6.59 5.31
C PRO A 130 -0.28 6.46 4.07
N TYR A 131 0.25 6.73 2.89
CA TYR A 131 -0.51 6.64 1.64
C TYR A 131 -0.94 5.22 1.31
N ILE A 132 -0.08 4.23 1.60
CA ILE A 132 -0.43 2.81 1.47
C ILE A 132 -1.50 2.45 2.52
N LYS A 133 -1.31 2.88 3.76
CA LYS A 133 -2.24 2.60 4.87
C LYS A 133 -3.66 3.08 4.56
N HIS A 134 -3.78 4.26 3.96
CA HIS A 134 -5.07 4.89 3.65
C HIS A 134 -5.56 4.65 2.21
N GLY A 135 -4.91 3.74 1.46
CA GLY A 135 -5.35 3.34 0.14
C GLY A 135 -5.16 4.37 -0.98
N GLN A 136 -4.36 5.41 -0.75
CA GLN A 136 -4.06 6.45 -1.75
C GLN A 136 -3.07 5.96 -2.82
N ILE A 137 -2.30 4.93 -2.49
CA ILE A 137 -1.49 4.17 -3.43
C ILE A 137 -1.50 2.69 -3.03
N HIS A 138 -1.68 1.82 -4.01
CA HIS A 138 -1.61 0.39 -3.76
C HIS A 138 -0.15 -0.09 -3.80
N VAL A 139 0.22 -0.99 -2.88
CA VAL A 139 1.59 -1.52 -2.81
C VAL A 139 2.04 -2.21 -4.10
N ALA A 140 1.11 -2.83 -4.84
CA ALA A 140 1.39 -3.42 -6.15
C ALA A 140 1.84 -2.38 -7.20
N SER A 141 1.34 -1.14 -7.11
CA SER A 141 1.78 -0.05 -8.00
C SER A 141 3.21 0.36 -7.69
N ILE A 142 3.57 0.38 -6.41
CA ILE A 142 4.94 0.65 -5.94
C ILE A 142 5.87 -0.47 -6.43
N TRP A 143 5.48 -1.72 -6.20
CA TRP A 143 6.23 -2.88 -6.66
C TRP A 143 6.49 -2.84 -8.17
N LYS A 144 5.43 -2.61 -8.96
CA LYS A 144 5.53 -2.51 -10.42
C LYS A 144 6.54 -1.44 -10.81
N LYS A 145 6.41 -0.23 -10.26
CA LYS A 145 7.35 0.87 -10.54
C LYS A 145 8.80 0.52 -10.17
N CYS A 146 9.00 -0.09 -9.01
CA CYS A 146 10.32 -0.56 -8.61
C CYS A 146 10.87 -1.63 -9.56
N SER A 147 10.03 -2.55 -10.04
CA SER A 147 10.47 -3.62 -10.96
C SER A 147 10.97 -3.11 -12.32
N GLU A 148 10.52 -1.93 -12.74
CA GLU A 148 10.92 -1.25 -13.98
C GLU A 148 12.32 -0.61 -13.88
N ILE A 149 12.92 -0.53 -12.69
CA ILE A 149 14.25 0.04 -12.49
C ILE A 149 15.31 -0.88 -13.11
N LYS A 150 16.14 -0.32 -14.01
CA LYS A 150 17.19 -1.07 -14.70
C LYS A 150 18.32 -1.49 -13.77
N SER A 151 18.78 -0.58 -12.89
CA SER A 151 19.89 -0.83 -11.97
C SER A 151 19.36 -1.21 -10.58
N LYS A 152 19.33 -2.51 -10.29
CA LYS A 152 18.86 -3.08 -9.02
C LYS A 152 20.00 -3.20 -8.01
N GLY A 153 20.55 -2.06 -7.57
CA GLY A 153 21.61 -1.99 -6.58
C GLY A 153 21.16 -2.30 -5.15
N ILE A 154 22.07 -2.08 -4.20
CA ILE A 154 21.85 -2.37 -2.77
C ILE A 154 20.67 -1.57 -2.21
N GLY A 155 20.55 -0.29 -2.54
CA GLY A 155 19.45 0.56 -2.07
C GLY A 155 18.07 0.05 -2.56
N TYR A 156 17.97 -0.33 -3.83
CA TYR A 156 16.78 -0.98 -4.38
C TYR A 156 16.40 -2.22 -3.56
N ARG A 157 17.38 -3.15 -3.35
CA ARG A 157 17.11 -4.40 -2.62
C ARG A 157 16.67 -4.14 -1.18
N LYS A 158 17.29 -3.15 -0.53
CA LYS A 158 16.90 -2.75 0.81
C LYS A 158 15.45 -2.24 0.84
N TYR A 159 15.06 -1.38 -0.12
CA TYR A 159 13.70 -0.87 -0.21
C TYR A 159 12.66 -1.97 -0.47
N ILE A 160 12.95 -2.90 -1.36
CA ILE A 160 12.07 -4.05 -1.64
C ILE A 160 11.88 -4.93 -0.40
N ASN A 161 12.93 -5.12 0.40
CA ASN A 161 12.82 -5.84 1.67
C ASN A 161 11.91 -5.09 2.67
N GLU A 162 11.93 -3.75 2.68
CA GLU A 162 11.01 -2.98 3.53
C GLU A 162 9.54 -3.12 3.10
N LEU A 163 9.29 -3.27 1.81
CA LEU A 163 7.94 -3.65 1.36
C LEU A 163 7.56 -5.04 1.88
N GLY A 164 8.52 -5.96 1.91
CA GLY A 164 8.31 -7.31 2.45
C GLY A 164 8.00 -7.34 3.96
N TRP A 165 8.60 -6.44 4.75
CA TRP A 165 8.30 -6.34 6.18
C TRP A 165 6.88 -5.88 6.49
N ARG A 166 6.19 -5.33 5.52
CA ARG A 166 4.77 -4.95 5.64
C ARG A 166 3.82 -6.14 5.47
N GLU A 167 4.26 -7.16 4.73
CA GLU A 167 3.44 -8.34 4.41
C GLU A 167 3.27 -9.24 5.63
#